data_9aca0f73bf421242032364c99a08022e
#
_entry.id   9aca0f73bf421242032364c99a08022e
#
_cell.length_a   1.000
_cell.length_b   1.000
_cell.length_c   1.000
_cell.angle_alpha   90.00
_cell.angle_beta   90.00
_cell.angle_gamma   90.00
#
_symmetry.space_group_name_H-M   'P 1'
#
loop_
_entity.id
_entity.type
_entity.pdbx_description
1 polymer ?
#
loop_
_entity_poly.entity_id
_entity_poly.type
_entity_poly.pdbx_seq_one_letter_code
_entity_poly.pdbx_strand_id
1 'polypeptide(L)'
;GKRAKEIIESFKPDLVIGTGGYVSEPIVHKAAAMGIRTVIHEQNAFPGVTTKLLSKKADRIMLTVGEAASAFRPRDRQRCVITGLPVRSGFVRDRLTKEEARKRLGLSEKICILSTGGTLGAGRINETVSDLIAWYKESGLKVNHIHSYGKNGRGSFVASLKAKGIELKDHPELIVREFIDDMPTCMEAADLIISRCGAGALTEIQAVGWGSVLVPSPIVAGNHQNYNGRG
;
A
#
# COMPACT_ATOMS: atom_id res chain seq x y z
N GLY A 1 27.09 11.84 2.59
CA GLY A 1 28.42 11.92 3.00
C GLY A 1 29.44 11.04 2.29
N LYS A 2 30.53 10.73 2.99
CA LYS A 2 31.67 9.95 2.43
C LYS A 2 31.20 8.60 1.86
N ARG A 3 30.40 7.83 2.62
CA ARG A 3 29.91 6.52 2.19
C ARG A 3 29.05 6.57 0.93
N ALA A 4 28.21 7.60 0.78
CA ALA A 4 27.42 7.77 -0.45
C ALA A 4 28.32 8.00 -1.67
N LYS A 5 29.42 8.76 -1.53
CA LYS A 5 30.40 8.96 -2.59
C LYS A 5 31.07 7.64 -2.99
N GLU A 6 31.57 6.89 -2.02
CA GLU A 6 32.21 5.57 -2.25
C GLU A 6 31.29 4.61 -3.03
N ILE A 7 30.00 4.53 -2.63
CA ILE A 7 29.00 3.69 -3.31
C ILE A 7 28.82 4.13 -4.77
N ILE A 8 28.65 5.43 -5.01
CA ILE A 8 28.43 5.97 -6.37
C ILE A 8 29.68 5.75 -7.25
N GLU A 9 30.88 6.00 -6.72
CA GLU A 9 32.15 5.81 -7.47
C GLU A 9 32.41 4.33 -7.79
N SER A 10 32.02 3.42 -6.89
CA SER A 10 32.13 1.98 -7.10
C SER A 10 31.09 1.45 -8.11
N PHE A 11 29.84 1.88 -7.99
CA PHE A 11 28.73 1.42 -8.83
C PHE A 11 28.71 2.09 -10.22
N LYS A 12 29.19 3.35 -10.30
CA LYS A 12 29.22 4.17 -11.52
C LYS A 12 27.86 4.26 -12.23
N PRO A 13 26.80 4.69 -11.57
CA PRO A 13 25.45 4.75 -12.17
C PRO A 13 25.36 5.88 -13.21
N ASP A 14 24.65 5.65 -14.30
CA ASP A 14 24.26 6.67 -15.27
C ASP A 14 23.06 7.50 -14.78
N LEU A 15 22.24 6.94 -13.90
CA LEU A 15 21.06 7.53 -13.32
C LEU A 15 20.87 7.07 -11.89
N VAL A 16 20.48 7.98 -10.99
CA VAL A 16 20.12 7.66 -9.60
C VAL A 16 18.65 8.02 -9.37
N ILE A 17 17.86 7.03 -8.93
CA ILE A 17 16.44 7.20 -8.63
C ILE A 17 16.23 7.11 -7.12
N GLY A 18 15.63 8.14 -6.52
CA GLY A 18 15.23 8.17 -5.13
C GLY A 18 13.73 7.94 -4.99
N THR A 19 13.32 6.88 -4.28
CA THR A 19 11.92 6.52 -4.06
C THR A 19 11.40 6.94 -2.68
N GLY A 20 12.03 7.92 -2.05
CA GLY A 20 11.64 8.41 -0.74
C GLY A 20 12.38 7.74 0.42
N GLY A 21 11.93 8.08 1.64
CA GLY A 21 12.61 7.68 2.87
C GLY A 21 13.91 8.48 3.10
N TYR A 22 14.32 8.58 4.37
CA TYR A 22 15.52 9.35 4.76
C TYR A 22 16.82 8.78 4.18
N VAL A 23 16.84 7.49 3.86
CA VAL A 23 18.04 6.79 3.32
C VAL A 23 18.35 7.23 1.88
N SER A 24 17.35 7.63 1.11
CA SER A 24 17.55 8.06 -0.28
C SER A 24 18.23 9.44 -0.38
N GLU A 25 18.07 10.30 0.65
CA GLU A 25 18.60 11.68 0.62
C GLU A 25 20.11 11.72 0.37
N PRO A 26 20.97 11.08 1.18
CA PRO A 26 22.42 11.23 1.02
C PRO A 26 22.93 10.69 -0.32
N ILE A 27 22.29 9.68 -0.89
CA ILE A 27 22.68 9.10 -2.19
C ILE A 27 22.29 10.03 -3.33
N VAL A 28 21.01 10.42 -3.42
CA VAL A 28 20.51 11.29 -4.48
C VAL A 28 21.19 12.67 -4.43
N HIS A 29 21.33 13.25 -3.23
CA HIS A 29 22.01 14.51 -3.04
C HIS A 29 23.47 14.44 -3.53
N LYS A 30 24.18 13.36 -3.19
CA LYS A 30 25.58 13.19 -3.59
C LYS A 30 25.72 12.97 -5.09
N ALA A 31 24.85 12.17 -5.70
CA ALA A 31 24.80 11.95 -7.12
C ALA A 31 24.58 13.26 -7.90
N ALA A 32 23.62 14.07 -7.49
CA ALA A 32 23.39 15.40 -8.07
C ALA A 32 24.63 16.31 -7.95
N ALA A 33 25.32 16.28 -6.79
CA ALA A 33 26.54 17.04 -6.59
C ALA A 33 27.73 16.54 -7.43
N MET A 34 27.69 15.31 -7.91
CA MET A 34 28.67 14.70 -8.81
C MET A 34 28.32 14.84 -10.30
N GLY A 35 27.20 15.55 -10.62
CA GLY A 35 26.75 15.73 -12.00
C GLY A 35 26.06 14.52 -12.62
N ILE A 36 25.72 13.51 -11.80
CA ILE A 36 24.96 12.33 -12.25
C ILE A 36 23.48 12.68 -12.30
N ARG A 37 22.77 12.27 -13.35
CA ARG A 37 21.34 12.49 -13.49
C ARG A 37 20.57 11.89 -12.34
N THR A 38 19.57 12.63 -11.84
CA THR A 38 18.79 12.22 -10.67
C THR A 38 17.31 12.37 -10.91
N VAL A 39 16.56 11.37 -10.46
CA VAL A 39 15.10 11.36 -10.45
C VAL A 39 14.63 11.05 -9.05
N ILE A 40 13.59 11.71 -8.61
CA ILE A 40 12.88 11.35 -7.37
C ILE A 40 11.43 11.00 -7.68
N HIS A 41 10.88 10.07 -6.92
CA HIS A 41 9.49 9.67 -7.02
C HIS A 41 8.76 9.92 -5.71
N GLU A 42 7.64 10.66 -5.77
CA GLU A 42 6.75 10.87 -4.64
C GLU A 42 5.50 10.01 -4.79
N GLN A 43 5.26 9.18 -3.81
CA GLN A 43 4.14 8.24 -3.81
C GLN A 43 2.86 8.85 -3.24
N ASN A 44 2.99 9.82 -2.34
CA ASN A 44 1.86 10.38 -1.60
C ASN A 44 1.33 11.65 -2.25
N ALA A 45 0.05 11.96 -2.00
CA ALA A 45 -0.56 13.21 -2.42
C ALA A 45 0.09 14.44 -1.73
N PHE A 46 0.71 14.26 -0.57
CA PHE A 46 1.50 15.28 0.11
C PHE A 46 2.95 14.84 0.26
N PRO A 47 3.92 15.54 -0.39
CA PRO A 47 5.32 15.16 -0.40
C PRO A 47 5.97 15.18 0.98
N GLY A 48 6.75 14.13 1.26
CA GLY A 48 7.57 14.03 2.45
C GLY A 48 8.73 15.05 2.48
N VAL A 49 9.32 15.24 3.67
CA VAL A 49 10.43 16.18 3.88
C VAL A 49 11.62 15.86 2.95
N THR A 50 12.00 14.61 2.85
CA THR A 50 13.10 14.15 1.98
C THR A 50 12.85 14.53 0.51
N THR A 51 11.65 14.25 -0.01
CA THR A 51 11.28 14.59 -1.38
C THR A 51 11.34 16.09 -1.61
N LYS A 52 10.84 16.90 -0.66
CA LYS A 52 10.91 18.38 -0.73
C LYS A 52 12.34 18.92 -0.71
N LEU A 53 13.24 18.30 0.03
CA LEU A 53 14.67 18.68 0.05
C LEU A 53 15.33 18.34 -1.28
N LEU A 54 15.15 17.12 -1.74
CA LEU A 54 15.76 16.62 -2.98
C LEU A 54 15.19 17.27 -4.24
N SER A 55 13.91 17.71 -4.21
CA SER A 55 13.29 18.42 -5.34
C SER A 55 14.05 19.65 -5.79
N LYS A 56 14.83 20.24 -4.89
CA LYS A 56 15.66 21.43 -5.21
C LYS A 56 16.81 21.11 -6.18
N LYS A 57 17.23 19.85 -6.28
CA LYS A 57 18.42 19.40 -7.02
C LYS A 57 18.15 18.33 -8.07
N ALA A 58 17.12 17.53 -7.89
CA ALA A 58 16.77 16.45 -8.82
C ALA A 58 16.42 16.98 -10.22
N ASP A 59 16.83 16.28 -11.27
CA ASP A 59 16.53 16.65 -12.65
C ASP A 59 15.07 16.44 -13.02
N ARG A 60 14.42 15.42 -12.44
CA ARG A 60 12.98 15.16 -12.61
C ARG A 60 12.34 14.73 -11.29
N ILE A 61 11.07 15.05 -11.14
CA ILE A 61 10.23 14.73 -10.00
C ILE A 61 9.03 13.97 -10.54
N MET A 62 9.02 12.66 -10.34
CA MET A 62 7.89 11.81 -10.70
C MET A 62 6.88 11.85 -9.57
N LEU A 63 5.59 11.97 -9.91
CA LEU A 63 4.49 12.07 -8.97
C LEU A 63 3.46 10.98 -9.24
N THR A 64 2.96 10.39 -8.18
CA THR A 64 1.82 9.48 -8.27
C THR A 64 0.55 10.23 -8.66
N VAL A 65 0.31 11.40 -8.04
CA VAL A 65 -0.87 12.26 -8.27
C VAL A 65 -0.44 13.71 -8.47
N GLY A 66 -1.20 14.45 -9.28
CA GLY A 66 -0.88 15.82 -9.66
C GLY A 66 -0.91 16.83 -8.51
N GLU A 67 -1.77 16.59 -7.51
CA GLU A 67 -1.95 17.42 -6.32
C GLU A 67 -0.64 17.64 -5.56
N ALA A 68 0.23 16.63 -5.56
CA ALA A 68 1.54 16.69 -4.93
C ALA A 68 2.42 17.84 -5.49
N ALA A 69 2.22 18.22 -6.74
CA ALA A 69 3.00 19.30 -7.38
C ALA A 69 2.85 20.64 -6.65
N SER A 70 1.68 20.91 -6.07
CA SER A 70 1.39 22.17 -5.37
C SER A 70 2.33 22.42 -4.17
N ALA A 71 2.84 21.37 -3.55
CA ALA A 71 3.72 21.44 -2.40
C ALA A 71 5.18 21.76 -2.74
N PHE A 72 5.56 21.80 -4.03
CA PHE A 72 6.88 22.19 -4.47
C PHE A 72 6.94 23.68 -4.85
N ARG A 73 8.15 24.26 -4.84
CA ARG A 73 8.36 25.65 -5.26
C ARG A 73 7.96 25.84 -6.74
N PRO A 74 7.45 26.99 -7.16
CA PRO A 74 7.01 27.23 -8.55
C PRO A 74 8.07 26.79 -9.60
N ARG A 75 9.34 27.14 -9.37
CA ARG A 75 10.45 26.75 -10.26
C ARG A 75 10.73 25.25 -10.34
N ASP A 76 10.37 24.49 -9.30
CA ASP A 76 10.59 23.04 -9.24
C ASP A 76 9.46 22.27 -9.92
N ARG A 77 8.25 22.87 -9.98
CA ARG A 77 7.06 22.28 -10.60
C ARG A 77 7.25 21.95 -12.09
N GLN A 78 8.04 22.72 -12.78
CA GLN A 78 8.36 22.48 -14.20
C GLN A 78 9.09 21.15 -14.45
N ARG A 79 9.69 20.56 -13.40
CA ARG A 79 10.38 19.26 -13.45
C ARG A 79 9.49 18.11 -12.98
N CYS A 80 8.26 18.41 -12.57
CA CYS A 80 7.28 17.40 -12.16
C CYS A 80 6.67 16.73 -13.39
N VAL A 81 6.53 15.40 -13.29
CA VAL A 81 5.89 14.56 -14.29
C VAL A 81 4.97 13.59 -13.54
N ILE A 82 3.69 13.55 -13.93
CA ILE A 82 2.74 12.59 -13.36
C ILE A 82 2.98 11.25 -14.03
N THR A 83 3.41 10.25 -13.26
CA THR A 83 3.74 8.90 -13.75
C THR A 83 2.83 7.83 -13.15
N GLY A 84 2.04 8.17 -12.14
CA GLY A 84 1.41 7.16 -11.28
C GLY A 84 2.43 6.44 -10.40
N LEU A 85 1.96 5.45 -9.68
CA LEU A 85 2.79 4.51 -8.92
C LEU A 85 2.76 3.14 -9.60
N PRO A 86 3.90 2.52 -9.91
CA PRO A 86 3.93 1.18 -10.48
C PRO A 86 3.23 0.15 -9.57
N VAL A 87 2.37 -0.65 -10.16
CA VAL A 87 1.73 -1.80 -9.50
C VAL A 87 2.30 -3.11 -10.01
N ARG A 88 2.11 -4.19 -9.25
CA ARG A 88 2.51 -5.54 -9.69
C ARG A 88 1.78 -5.92 -10.97
N SER A 89 2.43 -6.69 -11.83
CA SER A 89 1.89 -7.10 -13.15
C SER A 89 0.51 -7.76 -13.06
N GLY A 90 0.25 -8.55 -12.00
CA GLY A 90 -1.03 -9.20 -11.76
C GLY A 90 -2.23 -8.25 -11.57
N PHE A 91 -2.00 -6.94 -11.40
CA PHE A 91 -3.08 -5.93 -11.38
C PHE A 91 -3.38 -5.34 -12.76
N VAL A 92 -2.51 -5.55 -13.75
CA VAL A 92 -2.62 -4.92 -15.08
C VAL A 92 -2.66 -5.98 -16.18
N ARG A 93 -1.84 -7.02 -16.03
CA ARG A 93 -1.74 -8.14 -16.97
C ARG A 93 -2.25 -9.39 -16.28
N ASP A 94 -2.82 -10.30 -17.05
CA ASP A 94 -3.29 -11.61 -16.59
C ASP A 94 -4.30 -11.51 -15.42
N ARG A 95 -5.15 -10.48 -15.44
CA ARG A 95 -6.22 -10.30 -14.47
C ARG A 95 -7.20 -11.45 -14.57
N LEU A 96 -7.56 -11.99 -13.41
CA LEU A 96 -8.62 -12.99 -13.30
C LEU A 96 -9.99 -12.31 -13.30
N THR A 97 -11.01 -13.01 -13.80
CA THR A 97 -12.40 -12.63 -13.48
C THR A 97 -12.67 -12.89 -11.98
N LYS A 98 -13.72 -12.28 -11.46
CA LYS A 98 -14.12 -12.48 -10.06
C LYS A 98 -14.42 -13.96 -9.77
N GLU A 99 -15.06 -14.65 -10.69
CA GLU A 99 -15.42 -16.07 -10.62
C GLU A 99 -14.17 -16.95 -10.59
N GLU A 100 -13.21 -16.68 -11.48
CA GLU A 100 -11.93 -17.40 -11.52
C GLU A 100 -11.13 -17.19 -10.22
N ALA A 101 -11.07 -15.95 -9.72
CA ALA A 101 -10.39 -15.61 -8.49
C ALA A 101 -11.03 -16.32 -7.29
N ARG A 102 -12.35 -16.31 -7.16
CA ARG A 102 -13.09 -17.04 -6.12
C ARG A 102 -12.86 -18.56 -6.20
N LYS A 103 -12.97 -19.13 -7.39
CA LYS A 103 -12.69 -20.56 -7.62
C LYS A 103 -11.26 -20.92 -7.18
N ARG A 104 -10.26 -20.11 -7.55
CA ARG A 104 -8.86 -20.32 -7.17
C ARG A 104 -8.65 -20.26 -5.66
N LEU A 105 -9.40 -19.43 -4.96
CA LEU A 105 -9.36 -19.29 -3.50
C LEU A 105 -10.27 -20.28 -2.76
N GLY A 106 -11.07 -21.10 -3.47
CA GLY A 106 -12.03 -22.03 -2.86
C GLY A 106 -13.22 -21.32 -2.20
N LEU A 107 -13.55 -20.10 -2.64
CA LEU A 107 -14.64 -19.30 -2.11
C LEU A 107 -15.95 -19.54 -2.87
N SER A 108 -17.05 -19.34 -2.17
CA SER A 108 -18.41 -19.43 -2.75
C SER A 108 -18.81 -18.13 -3.47
N GLU A 109 -19.98 -18.16 -4.14
CA GLU A 109 -20.59 -16.99 -4.82
C GLU A 109 -21.11 -15.89 -3.86
N LYS A 110 -20.91 -16.04 -2.55
CA LYS A 110 -21.35 -15.06 -1.56
C LYS A 110 -20.51 -13.79 -1.65
N ILE A 111 -21.05 -12.71 -1.06
CA ILE A 111 -20.27 -11.46 -0.87
C ILE A 111 -18.90 -11.79 -0.27
N CYS A 112 -17.86 -11.22 -0.86
CA CYS A 112 -16.49 -11.39 -0.42
C CYS A 112 -15.92 -10.04 0.02
N ILE A 113 -15.44 -9.98 1.25
CA ILE A 113 -14.77 -8.80 1.81
C ILE A 113 -13.29 -9.12 1.96
N LEU A 114 -12.44 -8.24 1.43
CA LEU A 114 -11.00 -8.26 1.69
C LEU A 114 -10.66 -7.14 2.68
N SER A 115 -9.92 -7.47 3.74
CA SER A 115 -9.45 -6.47 4.70
C SER A 115 -7.96 -6.60 5.00
N THR A 116 -7.27 -5.45 5.07
CA THR A 116 -5.83 -5.43 5.35
C THR A 116 -5.39 -4.15 6.06
N GLY A 117 -4.47 -4.30 7.01
CA GLY A 117 -3.79 -3.20 7.67
C GLY A 117 -2.42 -2.87 7.07
N GLY A 118 -2.07 -3.48 5.92
CA GLY A 118 -0.74 -3.43 5.33
C GLY A 118 0.22 -4.47 5.93
N THR A 119 1.48 -4.49 5.48
CA THR A 119 2.49 -5.52 5.84
C THR A 119 2.71 -5.68 7.36
N LEU A 120 2.68 -4.58 8.10
CA LEU A 120 2.82 -4.63 9.56
C LEU A 120 1.51 -4.96 10.27
N GLY A 121 0.38 -4.76 9.59
CA GLY A 121 -0.93 -4.85 10.19
C GLY A 121 -1.30 -3.57 10.95
N ALA A 122 -2.58 -3.45 11.30
CA ALA A 122 -3.14 -2.31 12.03
C ALA A 122 -4.07 -2.83 13.14
N GLY A 123 -3.69 -2.60 14.40
CA GLY A 123 -4.42 -3.13 15.57
C GLY A 123 -5.91 -2.84 15.50
N ARG A 124 -6.31 -1.58 15.24
CA ARG A 124 -7.73 -1.20 15.13
C ARG A 124 -8.47 -1.90 13.99
N ILE A 125 -7.84 -2.08 12.83
CA ILE A 125 -8.45 -2.85 11.73
C ILE A 125 -8.62 -4.31 12.17
N ASN A 126 -7.59 -4.91 12.78
CA ASN A 126 -7.65 -6.28 13.25
C ASN A 126 -8.77 -6.48 14.30
N GLU A 127 -8.85 -5.59 15.29
CA GLU A 127 -9.94 -5.61 16.31
C GLU A 127 -11.32 -5.53 15.64
N THR A 128 -11.53 -4.50 14.80
CA THR A 128 -12.81 -4.29 14.13
C THR A 128 -13.18 -5.46 13.21
N VAL A 129 -12.22 -6.04 12.50
CA VAL A 129 -12.46 -7.20 11.63
C VAL A 129 -12.80 -8.44 12.46
N SER A 130 -12.15 -8.64 13.61
CA SER A 130 -12.50 -9.73 14.52
C SER A 130 -13.94 -9.59 15.06
N ASP A 131 -14.37 -8.36 15.39
CA ASP A 131 -15.74 -8.06 15.80
C ASP A 131 -16.74 -8.28 14.65
N LEU A 132 -16.38 -7.83 13.44
CA LEU A 132 -17.19 -7.99 12.25
C LEU A 132 -17.43 -9.46 11.90
N ILE A 133 -16.40 -10.31 12.01
CA ILE A 133 -16.52 -11.76 11.77
C ILE A 133 -17.42 -12.39 12.82
N ALA A 134 -17.32 -11.99 14.08
CA ALA A 134 -18.22 -12.47 15.14
C ALA A 134 -19.67 -12.06 14.85
N TRP A 135 -19.89 -10.83 14.42
CA TRP A 135 -21.21 -10.35 14.05
C TRP A 135 -21.81 -11.11 12.86
N TYR A 136 -21.03 -11.54 11.87
CA TYR A 136 -21.53 -12.40 10.78
C TYR A 136 -22.14 -13.70 11.34
N LYS A 137 -21.45 -14.31 12.30
CA LYS A 137 -21.91 -15.54 12.95
C LYS A 137 -23.21 -15.32 13.73
N GLU A 138 -23.27 -14.26 14.52
CA GLU A 138 -24.44 -13.93 15.35
C GLU A 138 -25.66 -13.57 14.51
N SER A 139 -25.48 -12.81 13.44
CA SER A 139 -26.55 -12.38 12.53
C SER A 139 -26.94 -13.42 11.49
N GLY A 140 -26.22 -14.54 11.39
CA GLY A 140 -26.45 -15.58 10.37
C GLY A 140 -26.05 -15.16 8.94
N LEU A 141 -25.33 -14.03 8.79
CA LEU A 141 -24.85 -13.57 7.51
C LEU A 141 -23.72 -14.46 6.97
N LYS A 142 -23.88 -14.91 5.75
CA LYS A 142 -22.90 -15.76 5.07
C LYS A 142 -22.03 -14.91 4.14
N VAL A 143 -20.83 -14.55 4.59
CA VAL A 143 -19.87 -13.70 3.91
C VAL A 143 -18.55 -14.46 3.77
N ASN A 144 -17.92 -14.40 2.61
CA ASN A 144 -16.52 -14.76 2.48
C ASN A 144 -15.67 -13.59 3.01
N HIS A 145 -14.70 -13.86 3.86
CA HIS A 145 -13.82 -12.80 4.35
C HIS A 145 -12.35 -13.19 4.24
N ILE A 146 -11.59 -12.41 3.49
CA ILE A 146 -10.14 -12.53 3.37
C ILE A 146 -9.50 -11.47 4.24
N HIS A 147 -8.67 -11.86 5.21
CA HIS A 147 -8.02 -10.91 6.12
C HIS A 147 -6.52 -11.12 6.22
N SER A 148 -5.75 -10.02 6.09
CA SER A 148 -4.34 -9.99 6.41
C SER A 148 -4.11 -9.21 7.70
N TYR A 149 -3.73 -9.93 8.79
CA TYR A 149 -3.53 -9.30 10.10
C TYR A 149 -2.15 -8.66 10.28
N GLY A 150 -1.19 -8.94 9.38
CA GLY A 150 0.16 -8.39 9.41
C GLY A 150 1.01 -8.89 10.59
N LYS A 151 2.28 -8.51 10.61
CA LYS A 151 3.23 -8.94 11.64
C LYS A 151 2.78 -8.61 13.07
N ASN A 152 2.17 -7.44 13.29
CA ASN A 152 1.71 -6.99 14.60
C ASN A 152 0.47 -7.75 15.10
N GLY A 153 -0.25 -8.44 14.21
CA GLY A 153 -1.41 -9.27 14.57
C GLY A 153 -1.04 -10.74 14.85
N ARG A 154 0.23 -11.10 14.71
CA ARG A 154 0.69 -12.49 14.94
C ARG A 154 0.34 -12.95 16.36
N GLY A 155 -0.34 -14.09 16.44
CA GLY A 155 -0.80 -14.68 17.70
C GLY A 155 -2.05 -14.01 18.30
N SER A 156 -2.24 -12.71 18.18
CA SER A 156 -3.35 -11.98 18.79
C SER A 156 -4.65 -12.08 18.00
N PHE A 157 -4.61 -11.98 16.67
CA PHE A 157 -5.83 -11.98 15.84
C PHE A 157 -6.57 -13.31 15.93
N VAL A 158 -5.87 -14.43 15.72
CA VAL A 158 -6.47 -15.77 15.81
C VAL A 158 -6.97 -16.06 17.24
N ALA A 159 -6.22 -15.63 18.26
CA ALA A 159 -6.66 -15.75 19.65
C ALA A 159 -7.94 -14.95 19.92
N SER A 160 -8.07 -13.76 19.33
CA SER A 160 -9.30 -12.94 19.43
C SER A 160 -10.51 -13.64 18.81
N LEU A 161 -10.36 -14.28 17.64
CA LEU A 161 -11.43 -15.08 17.02
C LEU A 161 -11.84 -16.27 17.90
N LYS A 162 -10.86 -17.00 18.45
CA LYS A 162 -11.12 -18.11 19.38
C LYS A 162 -11.89 -17.66 20.62
N ALA A 163 -11.51 -16.54 21.22
CA ALA A 163 -12.20 -15.95 22.36
C ALA A 163 -13.68 -15.63 22.05
N LYS A 164 -14.02 -15.41 20.77
CA LYS A 164 -15.39 -15.19 20.28
C LYS A 164 -16.06 -16.50 19.79
N GLY A 165 -15.46 -17.65 20.07
CA GLY A 165 -15.98 -18.96 19.69
C GLY A 165 -15.92 -19.25 18.20
N ILE A 166 -14.92 -18.69 17.49
CA ILE A 166 -14.68 -18.90 16.05
C ILE A 166 -13.39 -19.67 15.87
N GLU A 167 -13.48 -20.92 15.45
CA GLU A 167 -12.35 -21.76 15.07
C GLU A 167 -12.22 -21.77 13.55
N LEU A 168 -11.13 -21.25 13.02
CA LEU A 168 -10.91 -21.09 11.58
C LEU A 168 -11.03 -22.38 10.76
N LYS A 169 -10.71 -23.53 11.37
CA LYS A 169 -10.85 -24.85 10.73
C LYS A 169 -12.30 -25.20 10.34
N ASP A 170 -13.27 -24.63 11.05
CA ASP A 170 -14.71 -24.87 10.84
C ASP A 170 -15.35 -23.82 9.91
N HIS A 171 -14.54 -22.86 9.42
CA HIS A 171 -14.96 -21.69 8.62
C HIS A 171 -14.11 -21.54 7.34
N PRO A 172 -14.32 -22.40 6.33
CA PRO A 172 -13.55 -22.34 5.07
C PRO A 172 -13.78 -21.03 4.28
N GLU A 173 -14.86 -20.31 4.56
CA GLU A 173 -15.15 -18.97 4.00
C GLU A 173 -14.25 -17.87 4.58
N LEU A 174 -13.51 -18.14 5.68
CA LEU A 174 -12.60 -17.21 6.31
C LEU A 174 -11.15 -17.52 5.93
N ILE A 175 -10.57 -16.72 5.03
CA ILE A 175 -9.15 -16.82 4.67
C ILE A 175 -8.37 -15.81 5.51
N VAL A 176 -7.75 -16.27 6.59
CA VAL A 176 -7.01 -15.43 7.54
C VAL A 176 -5.52 -15.75 7.47
N ARG A 177 -4.70 -14.74 7.13
CA ARG A 177 -3.24 -14.89 6.95
C ARG A 177 -2.48 -13.75 7.60
N GLU A 178 -1.22 -13.97 7.94
CA GLU A 178 -0.33 -12.89 8.35
C GLU A 178 -0.03 -11.96 7.18
N PHE A 179 0.25 -12.53 6.03
CA PHE A 179 0.56 -11.82 4.80
C PHE A 179 -0.13 -12.51 3.61
N ILE A 180 -0.57 -11.70 2.65
CA ILE A 180 -1.18 -12.18 1.40
C ILE A 180 -0.18 -11.95 0.27
N ASP A 181 0.42 -13.04 -0.23
CA ASP A 181 1.36 -12.98 -1.36
C ASP A 181 0.64 -12.73 -2.68
N ASP A 182 -0.52 -13.37 -2.85
CA ASP A 182 -1.37 -13.26 -4.04
C ASP A 182 -2.49 -12.22 -3.86
N MET A 183 -2.09 -10.99 -3.56
CA MET A 183 -3.02 -9.87 -3.38
C MET A 183 -3.87 -9.58 -4.63
N PRO A 184 -3.34 -9.66 -5.88
CA PRO A 184 -4.16 -9.48 -7.07
C PRO A 184 -5.36 -10.42 -7.11
N THR A 185 -5.18 -11.72 -6.91
CA THR A 185 -6.29 -12.69 -6.87
C THR A 185 -7.28 -12.37 -5.74
N CYS A 186 -6.78 -12.02 -4.55
CA CYS A 186 -7.65 -11.69 -3.42
C CYS A 186 -8.48 -10.41 -3.66
N MET A 187 -7.89 -9.40 -4.31
CA MET A 187 -8.62 -8.19 -4.66
C MET A 187 -9.65 -8.44 -5.77
N GLU A 188 -9.34 -9.24 -6.79
CA GLU A 188 -10.31 -9.60 -7.85
C GLU A 188 -11.50 -10.41 -7.29
N ALA A 189 -11.28 -11.25 -6.29
CA ALA A 189 -12.36 -12.02 -5.64
C ALA A 189 -13.31 -11.16 -4.79
N ALA A 190 -12.86 -9.97 -4.36
CA ALA A 190 -13.57 -9.13 -3.42
C ALA A 190 -14.72 -8.33 -4.07
N ASP A 191 -15.76 -8.04 -3.30
CA ASP A 191 -16.79 -7.05 -3.60
C ASP A 191 -16.56 -5.75 -2.86
N LEU A 192 -15.88 -5.82 -1.71
CA LEU A 192 -15.52 -4.67 -0.88
C LEU A 192 -14.12 -4.86 -0.33
N ILE A 193 -13.33 -3.78 -0.36
CA ILE A 193 -11.98 -3.77 0.20
C ILE A 193 -11.90 -2.81 1.38
N ILE A 194 -11.46 -3.28 2.55
CA ILE A 194 -11.19 -2.46 3.73
C ILE A 194 -9.67 -2.33 3.87
N SER A 195 -9.14 -1.11 3.75
CA SER A 195 -7.69 -0.90 3.74
C SER A 195 -7.24 0.37 4.41
N ARG A 196 -5.94 0.44 4.72
CA ARG A 196 -5.24 1.70 5.00
C ARG A 196 -5.10 2.54 3.74
N CYS A 197 -4.92 3.87 3.90
CA CYS A 197 -4.70 4.82 2.80
C CYS A 197 -3.21 4.95 2.43
N GLY A 198 -2.47 3.85 2.41
CA GLY A 198 -1.11 3.84 1.87
C GLY A 198 -1.13 4.00 0.34
N ALA A 199 -0.22 4.79 -0.23
CA ALA A 199 -0.20 5.07 -1.67
C ALA A 199 -0.23 3.79 -2.53
N GLY A 200 0.58 2.77 -2.18
CA GLY A 200 0.57 1.49 -2.90
C GLY A 200 -0.77 0.77 -2.85
N ALA A 201 -1.39 0.69 -1.66
CA ALA A 201 -2.70 0.04 -1.52
C ALA A 201 -3.79 0.77 -2.31
N LEU A 202 -3.79 2.11 -2.29
CA LEU A 202 -4.75 2.91 -3.07
C LEU A 202 -4.58 2.69 -4.57
N THR A 203 -3.33 2.67 -5.06
CA THR A 203 -3.06 2.43 -6.48
C THR A 203 -3.50 1.01 -6.90
N GLU A 204 -3.29 0.00 -6.04
CA GLU A 204 -3.77 -1.36 -6.29
C GLU A 204 -5.31 -1.43 -6.30
N ILE A 205 -5.98 -0.76 -5.35
CA ILE A 205 -7.45 -0.66 -5.31
C ILE A 205 -8.01 0.05 -6.55
N GLN A 206 -7.39 1.15 -6.97
CA GLN A 206 -7.75 1.85 -8.20
C GLN A 206 -7.57 0.99 -9.44
N ALA A 207 -6.53 0.16 -9.48
CA ALA A 207 -6.27 -0.73 -10.60
C ALA A 207 -7.33 -1.82 -10.76
N VAL A 208 -7.89 -2.34 -9.66
CA VAL A 208 -8.99 -3.32 -9.73
C VAL A 208 -10.36 -2.66 -9.91
N GLY A 209 -10.55 -1.42 -9.43
CA GLY A 209 -11.78 -0.64 -9.60
C GLY A 209 -12.92 -1.02 -8.66
N TRP A 210 -12.64 -1.70 -7.54
CA TRP A 210 -13.67 -2.12 -6.58
C TRP A 210 -13.95 -1.05 -5.51
N GLY A 211 -15.15 -1.09 -4.95
CA GLY A 211 -15.54 -0.26 -3.81
C GLY A 211 -14.65 -0.50 -2.60
N SER A 212 -14.32 0.57 -1.87
CA SER A 212 -13.44 0.45 -0.71
C SER A 212 -13.85 1.31 0.48
N VAL A 213 -13.58 0.79 1.69
CA VAL A 213 -13.60 1.55 2.95
C VAL A 213 -12.15 1.86 3.32
N LEU A 214 -11.81 3.12 3.28
CA LEU A 214 -10.46 3.61 3.54
C LEU A 214 -10.31 4.09 4.97
N VAL A 215 -9.34 3.52 5.70
CA VAL A 215 -9.09 3.82 7.12
C VAL A 215 -7.69 4.42 7.25
N PRO A 216 -7.53 5.76 7.25
CA PRO A 216 -6.24 6.40 7.39
C PRO A 216 -5.54 6.02 8.69
N SER A 217 -4.21 5.86 8.66
CA SER A 217 -3.42 5.65 9.86
C SER A 217 -3.22 6.97 10.61
N PRO A 218 -3.51 7.04 11.93
CA PRO A 218 -3.32 8.27 12.69
C PRO A 218 -1.85 8.54 13.08
N ILE A 219 -0.97 7.54 12.94
CA ILE A 219 0.41 7.58 13.46
C ILE A 219 1.48 7.78 12.37
N VAL A 220 1.09 8.03 11.13
CA VAL A 220 2.05 8.22 10.03
C VAL A 220 2.56 9.65 9.97
N ALA A 221 3.85 9.81 9.65
CA ALA A 221 4.50 11.11 9.55
C ALA A 221 3.76 12.03 8.57
N GLY A 222 3.53 13.29 8.98
CA GLY A 222 2.89 14.30 8.13
C GLY A 222 1.44 13.98 7.76
N ASN A 223 0.79 13.04 8.45
CA ASN A 223 -0.61 12.67 8.23
C ASN A 223 -0.95 12.34 6.75
N HIS A 224 0.06 11.85 6.00
CA HIS A 224 -0.05 11.67 4.55
C HIS A 224 -1.19 10.73 4.12
N GLN A 225 -1.57 9.75 4.97
CA GLN A 225 -2.68 8.85 4.63
C GLN A 225 -4.04 9.54 4.59
N ASN A 226 -4.26 10.59 5.37
CA ASN A 226 -5.48 11.41 5.26
C ASN A 226 -5.53 12.18 3.94
N TYR A 227 -4.38 12.68 3.48
CA TYR A 227 -4.31 13.34 2.17
C TYR A 227 -4.52 12.34 1.03
N ASN A 228 -3.87 11.19 1.10
CA ASN A 228 -4.03 10.14 0.09
C ASN A 228 -5.48 9.63 -0.05
N GLY A 229 -6.21 9.53 1.07
CA GLY A 229 -7.59 9.03 1.05
C GLY A 229 -8.65 10.05 0.62
N ARG A 230 -8.26 11.31 0.37
CA ARG A 230 -9.16 12.39 -0.08
C ARG A 230 -9.00 12.73 -1.56
N GLY A 231 -7.91 12.37 -2.19
CA GLY A 231 -7.63 12.50 -3.63
C GLY A 231 -7.94 11.21 -4.35
#